data_d2b616a9175c8d9410fcc2e9e4a4b882
#
_entry.id   d2b616a9175c8d9410fcc2e9e4a4b882
#
_cell.length_a   1.000
_cell.length_b   1.000
_cell.length_c   1.000
_cell.angle_alpha   90.00
_cell.angle_beta   90.00
_cell.angle_gamma   90.00
#
_symmetry.space_group_name_H-M   'P 1'
#
loop_
_entity.id
_entity.type
_entity.pdbx_description
1 polymer ?
#
loop_
_entity_poly.entity_id
_entity_poly.type
_entity_poly.pdbx_seq_one_letter_code
_entity_poly.pdbx_strand_id
1 'polypeptide(L)'
;PDEMVAIIEKYFGGMQPNQNLPELTLTTSSKIESPVSKDVYGLDAENIMMGWKYPGATSDEALIAEVAASVLYNGTAGLIDLNINQQQKVLSAYGMSYTRPDASELIIMANPKQGQTLEEVRDIMLEEVAKLRNGEFDEALLAGTVNNLRLEQMKSLESNASRADMFVNSFINGTEWKDEVKALDKMSQVTKEDIIKWAEKYLRDDNYAIIYKRQGEDKNVIKVTAPKITPIKSNRDMQSEFL
;
A
#
# COMPACT_ATOMS: atom_id res chain seq x y z
N PRO A 1 8.93 0.58 -31.66
CA PRO A 1 9.80 1.13 -30.60
C PRO A 1 10.62 2.30 -31.10
N ASP A 2 11.31 2.17 -32.26
CA ASP A 2 12.27 3.16 -32.78
C ASP A 2 11.62 4.54 -33.07
N GLU A 3 10.41 4.56 -33.61
CA GLU A 3 9.65 5.80 -33.81
C GLU A 3 9.36 6.51 -32.50
N MET A 4 9.05 5.76 -31.44
CA MET A 4 8.80 6.34 -30.13
C MET A 4 10.08 6.90 -29.51
N VAL A 5 11.20 6.22 -29.64
CA VAL A 5 12.52 6.72 -29.22
C VAL A 5 12.85 8.03 -29.93
N ALA A 6 12.64 8.11 -31.25
CA ALA A 6 12.87 9.32 -32.02
C ALA A 6 11.96 10.48 -31.56
N ILE A 7 10.71 10.23 -31.20
CA ILE A 7 9.80 11.23 -30.61
C ILE A 7 10.34 11.70 -29.25
N ILE A 8 10.74 10.78 -28.38
CA ILE A 8 11.30 11.09 -27.06
C ILE A 8 12.56 11.95 -27.22
N GLU A 9 13.48 11.57 -28.09
CA GLU A 9 14.70 12.34 -28.36
C GLU A 9 14.39 13.74 -28.91
N LYS A 10 13.41 13.86 -29.81
CA LYS A 10 12.99 15.15 -30.35
C LYS A 10 12.54 16.15 -29.27
N TYR A 11 11.81 15.66 -28.25
CA TYR A 11 11.23 16.53 -27.22
C TYR A 11 12.08 16.66 -25.96
N PHE A 12 12.84 15.65 -25.62
CA PHE A 12 13.60 15.56 -24.35
C PHE A 12 15.13 15.50 -24.55
N GLY A 13 15.62 15.10 -25.71
CA GLY A 13 17.07 14.95 -25.96
C GLY A 13 17.90 16.22 -25.83
N GLY A 14 17.27 17.40 -25.94
CA GLY A 14 17.92 18.70 -25.69
C GLY A 14 17.99 19.13 -24.22
N MET A 15 17.37 18.37 -23.31
CA MET A 15 17.40 18.70 -21.88
C MET A 15 18.80 18.45 -21.30
N GLN A 16 19.34 19.45 -20.62
CA GLN A 16 20.62 19.32 -19.94
C GLN A 16 20.40 18.70 -18.55
N PRO A 17 21.24 17.73 -18.12
CA PRO A 17 21.17 17.18 -16.79
C PRO A 17 21.33 18.28 -15.74
N ASN A 18 20.46 18.30 -14.75
CA ASN A 18 20.63 19.19 -13.61
C ASN A 18 21.74 18.64 -12.70
N GLN A 19 22.89 19.31 -12.67
CA GLN A 19 24.04 18.92 -11.83
C GLN A 19 23.80 19.16 -10.33
N ASN A 20 22.76 19.90 -9.98
CA ASN A 20 22.43 20.28 -8.59
C ASN A 20 21.15 19.57 -8.10
N LEU A 21 20.91 18.33 -8.53
CA LEU A 21 19.85 17.54 -7.94
C LEU A 21 20.16 17.30 -6.45
N PRO A 22 19.25 17.59 -5.53
CA PRO A 22 19.46 17.28 -4.12
C PRO A 22 19.66 15.78 -3.95
N GLU A 23 20.67 15.38 -3.19
CA GLU A 23 20.80 14.00 -2.77
C GLU A 23 19.60 13.62 -1.91
N LEU A 24 18.94 12.53 -2.28
CA LEU A 24 17.89 11.96 -1.45
C LEU A 24 18.53 11.33 -0.22
N THR A 25 18.51 12.04 0.89
CA THR A 25 18.91 11.49 2.18
C THR A 25 17.74 10.68 2.72
N LEU A 26 17.81 9.36 2.60
CA LEU A 26 16.84 8.46 3.22
C LEU A 26 17.03 8.53 4.75
N THR A 27 16.12 9.18 5.42
CA THR A 27 16.10 9.20 6.89
C THR A 27 15.51 7.88 7.39
N THR A 28 16.30 7.13 8.13
CA THR A 28 15.77 6.00 8.90
C THR A 28 14.70 6.55 9.85
N SER A 29 13.47 6.11 9.64
CA SER A 29 12.37 6.53 10.51
C SER A 29 12.64 6.08 11.94
N SER A 30 12.29 6.93 12.91
CA SER A 30 12.38 6.59 14.34
C SER A 30 11.60 5.29 14.62
N LYS A 31 12.18 4.45 15.50
CA LYS A 31 11.51 3.25 15.99
C LYS A 31 10.28 3.65 16.79
N ILE A 32 9.16 3.00 16.54
CA ILE A 32 7.98 3.10 17.39
C ILE A 32 8.17 2.13 18.56
N GLU A 33 8.17 2.65 19.78
CA GLU A 33 8.40 1.85 21.01
C GLU A 33 7.12 1.64 21.83
N SER A 34 6.05 2.30 21.45
CA SER A 34 4.68 2.12 21.97
C SER A 34 3.68 2.51 20.91
N PRO A 35 2.44 1.98 20.93
CA PRO A 35 1.42 2.34 19.95
C PRO A 35 1.19 3.86 19.92
N VAL A 36 1.23 4.42 18.72
CA VAL A 36 0.93 5.83 18.49
C VAL A 36 -0.51 5.93 17.99
N SER A 37 -1.36 6.62 18.74
CA SER A 37 -2.76 6.82 18.37
C SER A 37 -3.11 8.27 18.12
N LYS A 38 -4.00 8.52 17.16
CA LYS A 38 -4.55 9.85 16.88
C LYS A 38 -6.00 9.77 16.48
N ASP A 39 -6.82 10.63 17.09
CA ASP A 39 -8.18 10.89 16.64
C ASP A 39 -8.18 11.99 15.58
N VAL A 40 -8.91 11.77 14.50
CA VAL A 40 -9.21 12.77 13.48
C VAL A 40 -10.73 12.85 13.30
N TYR A 41 -11.26 14.04 13.09
CA TYR A 41 -12.69 14.28 12.98
C TYR A 41 -13.06 14.71 11.57
N GLY A 42 -14.20 14.26 11.10
CA GLY A 42 -14.75 14.64 9.80
C GLY A 42 -16.19 14.16 9.64
N LEU A 43 -16.90 14.70 8.66
CA LEU A 43 -18.34 14.45 8.47
C LEU A 43 -18.64 13.03 7.94
N ASP A 44 -17.68 12.40 7.27
CA ASP A 44 -17.85 11.05 6.71
C ASP A 44 -17.90 9.97 7.80
N ALA A 45 -18.29 8.75 7.42
CA ALA A 45 -18.38 7.60 8.29
C ALA A 45 -17.08 7.31 9.05
N GLU A 46 -17.22 6.72 10.23
CA GLU A 46 -16.10 6.32 11.07
C GLU A 46 -15.30 5.18 10.47
N ASN A 47 -13.99 5.18 10.69
CA ASN A 47 -13.08 4.08 10.35
C ASN A 47 -11.82 4.11 11.21
N ILE A 48 -11.06 3.02 11.16
CA ILE A 48 -9.69 2.95 11.67
C ILE A 48 -8.72 2.71 10.54
N MET A 49 -7.50 3.24 10.69
CA MET A 49 -6.34 2.89 9.89
C MET A 49 -5.19 2.55 10.83
N MET A 50 -4.67 1.35 10.70
CA MET A 50 -3.52 0.85 11.45
C MET A 50 -2.33 0.62 10.52
N GLY A 51 -1.12 0.90 10.97
CA GLY A 51 0.07 0.74 10.14
C GLY A 51 1.30 0.30 10.92
N TRP A 52 2.06 -0.63 10.35
CA TRP A 52 3.35 -1.12 10.83
C TRP A 52 4.42 -0.85 9.80
N LYS A 53 5.59 -0.40 10.26
CA LYS A 53 6.73 -0.12 9.39
C LYS A 53 7.64 -1.33 9.25
N TYR A 54 8.19 -1.50 8.06
CA TYR A 54 9.25 -2.46 7.75
C TYR A 54 10.22 -1.83 6.72
N PRO A 55 11.38 -2.47 6.42
CA PRO A 55 12.38 -1.92 5.50
C PRO A 55 11.86 -1.65 4.09
N GLY A 56 12.58 -0.79 3.37
CA GLY A 56 12.22 -0.36 2.01
C GLY A 56 12.35 -1.45 0.95
N ALA A 57 11.99 -1.09 -0.27
CA ALA A 57 11.81 -1.96 -1.44
C ALA A 57 13.01 -2.83 -1.80
N THR A 58 14.22 -2.39 -1.49
CA THR A 58 15.46 -3.12 -1.82
C THR A 58 15.81 -4.22 -0.81
N SER A 59 14.99 -4.40 0.24
CA SER A 59 15.20 -5.43 1.27
C SER A 59 14.44 -6.72 0.92
N ASP A 60 14.99 -7.87 1.34
CA ASP A 60 14.28 -9.15 1.22
C ASP A 60 13.01 -9.18 2.08
N GLU A 61 12.96 -8.40 3.16
CA GLU A 61 11.76 -8.23 4.00
C GLU A 61 10.56 -7.65 3.25
N ALA A 62 10.78 -6.85 2.21
CA ALA A 62 9.70 -6.29 1.41
C ALA A 62 8.95 -7.38 0.62
N LEU A 63 9.64 -8.40 0.13
CA LEU A 63 9.02 -9.54 -0.56
C LEU A 63 8.23 -10.43 0.41
N ILE A 64 8.77 -10.66 1.61
CA ILE A 64 8.07 -11.41 2.65
C ILE A 64 6.81 -10.65 3.09
N ALA A 65 6.91 -9.33 3.23
CA ALA A 65 5.78 -8.47 3.58
C ALA A 65 4.63 -8.57 2.58
N GLU A 66 4.92 -8.62 1.28
CA GLU A 66 3.91 -8.76 0.22
C GLU A 66 3.15 -10.07 0.36
N VAL A 67 3.86 -11.19 0.57
CA VAL A 67 3.23 -12.49 0.80
C VAL A 67 2.46 -12.50 2.11
N ALA A 68 3.02 -11.96 3.20
CA ALA A 68 2.36 -11.87 4.50
C ALA A 68 1.09 -11.02 4.45
N ALA A 69 1.13 -9.87 3.76
CA ALA A 69 -0.04 -9.03 3.54
C ALA A 69 -1.15 -9.77 2.77
N SER A 70 -0.76 -10.56 1.76
CA SER A 70 -1.71 -11.36 0.97
C SER A 70 -2.27 -12.55 1.74
N VAL A 71 -1.52 -13.16 2.67
CA VAL A 71 -2.05 -14.15 3.63
C VAL A 71 -3.03 -13.50 4.59
N LEU A 72 -2.76 -12.27 5.01
CA LEU A 72 -3.65 -11.52 5.89
C LEU A 72 -4.94 -11.10 5.17
N TYR A 73 -4.81 -10.57 3.95
CA TYR A 73 -5.92 -10.12 3.13
C TYR A 73 -5.58 -10.22 1.64
N ASN A 74 -6.42 -10.90 0.86
CA ASN A 74 -6.31 -10.98 -0.59
C ASN A 74 -7.64 -10.81 -1.34
N GLY A 75 -8.69 -10.39 -0.65
CA GLY A 75 -10.03 -10.19 -1.19
C GLY A 75 -10.84 -11.47 -1.40
N THR A 76 -10.30 -12.64 -1.03
CA THR A 76 -10.96 -13.95 -1.27
C THR A 76 -10.87 -14.88 -0.06
N ALA A 77 -9.67 -15.17 0.41
CA ALA A 77 -9.41 -16.22 1.38
C ALA A 77 -8.32 -15.88 2.42
N GLY A 78 -7.90 -14.62 2.52
CA GLY A 78 -7.01 -14.16 3.59
C GLY A 78 -7.67 -14.29 4.97
N LEU A 79 -6.86 -14.18 6.02
CA LEU A 79 -7.36 -14.27 7.40
C LEU A 79 -8.48 -13.25 7.67
N ILE A 80 -8.30 -12.00 7.24
CA ILE A 80 -9.32 -10.94 7.35
C ILE A 80 -10.54 -11.29 6.51
N ASP A 81 -10.35 -11.85 5.30
CA ASP A 81 -11.46 -12.24 4.45
C ASP A 81 -12.35 -13.30 5.11
N LEU A 82 -11.73 -14.38 5.59
CA LEU A 82 -12.45 -15.53 6.14
C LEU A 82 -13.02 -15.27 7.53
N ASN A 83 -12.24 -14.67 8.40
CA ASN A 83 -12.55 -14.54 9.82
C ASN A 83 -13.33 -13.28 10.17
N ILE A 84 -13.23 -12.23 9.33
CA ILE A 84 -13.82 -10.93 9.59
C ILE A 84 -14.91 -10.58 8.59
N ASN A 85 -14.56 -10.47 7.28
CA ASN A 85 -15.49 -10.02 6.26
C ASN A 85 -16.62 -11.05 6.01
N GLN A 86 -16.28 -12.31 5.79
CA GLN A 86 -17.29 -13.39 5.59
C GLN A 86 -18.12 -13.63 6.84
N GLN A 87 -17.53 -13.47 8.04
CA GLN A 87 -18.25 -13.57 9.31
C GLN A 87 -19.01 -12.28 9.67
N GLN A 88 -18.87 -11.26 8.85
CA GLN A 88 -19.49 -9.96 9.08
C GLN A 88 -19.21 -9.38 10.48
N LYS A 89 -17.99 -9.54 11.01
CA LYS A 89 -17.62 -9.00 12.33
C LYS A 89 -17.50 -7.48 12.34
N VAL A 90 -17.15 -6.89 11.20
CA VAL A 90 -17.16 -5.44 10.95
C VAL A 90 -17.94 -5.17 9.67
N LEU A 91 -18.12 -3.92 9.28
CA LEU A 91 -18.78 -3.58 8.01
C LEU A 91 -17.89 -3.98 6.82
N SER A 92 -16.61 -3.66 6.88
CA SER A 92 -15.57 -4.11 5.94
C SER A 92 -14.19 -3.93 6.55
N ALA A 93 -13.26 -4.79 6.18
CA ALA A 93 -11.85 -4.65 6.53
C ALA A 93 -10.98 -5.11 5.36
N TYR A 94 -9.81 -4.49 5.20
CA TYR A 94 -8.82 -4.87 4.20
C TYR A 94 -7.42 -4.52 4.69
N GLY A 95 -6.44 -5.21 4.16
CA GLY A 95 -5.02 -5.00 4.44
C GLY A 95 -4.21 -4.91 3.16
N MET A 96 -3.12 -4.18 3.19
CA MET A 96 -2.22 -4.06 2.05
C MET A 96 -0.80 -3.70 2.48
N SER A 97 0.15 -4.06 1.66
CA SER A 97 1.55 -3.66 1.76
C SER A 97 1.79 -2.45 0.85
N TYR A 98 2.43 -1.43 1.38
CA TYR A 98 2.91 -0.29 0.62
C TYR A 98 4.43 -0.29 0.62
N THR A 99 5.00 -0.70 -0.49
CA THR A 99 6.45 -0.73 -0.67
C THR A 99 6.95 0.64 -1.15
N ARG A 100 7.94 1.17 -0.44
CA ARG A 100 8.58 2.47 -0.72
C ARG A 100 10.10 2.35 -0.70
N PRO A 101 10.85 3.29 -1.30
CA PRO A 101 12.31 3.21 -1.35
C PRO A 101 12.99 3.14 0.02
N ASP A 102 12.51 3.91 0.99
CA ASP A 102 13.16 4.12 2.29
C ASP A 102 12.58 3.26 3.41
N ALA A 103 11.28 3.27 3.58
CA ALA A 103 10.57 2.49 4.58
C ALA A 103 9.18 2.14 4.06
N SER A 104 8.85 0.89 4.14
CA SER A 104 7.56 0.35 3.70
C SER A 104 6.61 0.21 4.88
N GLU A 105 5.33 0.02 4.57
CA GLU A 105 4.29 -0.09 5.58
C GLU A 105 3.25 -1.15 5.22
N LEU A 106 2.87 -1.96 6.21
CA LEU A 106 1.67 -2.77 6.14
C LEU A 106 0.54 -1.99 6.79
N ILE A 107 -0.55 -1.78 6.04
CA ILE A 107 -1.71 -1.00 6.50
C ILE A 107 -2.92 -1.92 6.56
N ILE A 108 -3.70 -1.79 7.64
CA ILE A 108 -5.03 -2.37 7.79
C ILE A 108 -6.03 -1.22 7.94
N MET A 109 -7.10 -1.27 7.17
CA MET A 109 -8.24 -0.36 7.33
C MET A 109 -9.51 -1.16 7.62
N ALA A 110 -10.35 -0.63 8.53
CA ALA A 110 -11.60 -1.27 8.86
C ALA A 110 -12.69 -0.25 9.20
N ASN A 111 -13.90 -0.57 8.78
CA ASN A 111 -15.11 0.24 9.01
C ASN A 111 -16.01 -0.47 10.03
N PRO A 112 -16.49 0.20 11.10
CA PRO A 112 -17.36 -0.38 12.09
C PRO A 112 -18.76 -0.65 11.54
N LYS A 113 -19.46 -1.62 12.12
CA LYS A 113 -20.91 -1.73 11.98
C LYS A 113 -21.61 -0.65 12.79
N GLN A 114 -22.88 -0.45 12.52
CA GLN A 114 -23.70 0.45 13.32
C GLN A 114 -23.67 0.07 14.82
N GLY A 115 -23.29 1.00 15.66
CA GLY A 115 -23.21 0.81 17.11
C GLY A 115 -21.93 0.11 17.60
N GLN A 116 -21.02 -0.26 16.72
CA GLN A 116 -19.72 -0.81 17.08
C GLN A 116 -18.71 0.31 17.29
N THR A 117 -17.92 0.23 18.35
CA THR A 117 -16.87 1.22 18.63
C THR A 117 -15.62 0.97 17.78
N LEU A 118 -14.86 2.03 17.53
CA LEU A 118 -13.59 1.92 16.79
C LEU A 118 -12.55 1.11 17.56
N GLU A 119 -12.61 1.12 18.88
CA GLU A 119 -11.78 0.34 19.78
C GLU A 119 -12.07 -1.16 19.66
N GLU A 120 -13.34 -1.56 19.58
CA GLU A 120 -13.71 -2.96 19.29
C GLU A 120 -13.22 -3.40 17.92
N VAL A 121 -13.31 -2.55 16.90
CA VAL A 121 -12.80 -2.85 15.54
C VAL A 121 -11.29 -3.02 15.58
N ARG A 122 -10.55 -2.15 16.27
CA ARG A 122 -9.10 -2.30 16.48
C ARG A 122 -8.75 -3.66 17.07
N ASP A 123 -9.43 -4.06 18.14
CA ASP A 123 -9.13 -5.30 18.85
C ASP A 123 -9.36 -6.53 17.96
N ILE A 124 -10.44 -6.51 17.17
CA ILE A 124 -10.73 -7.55 16.17
C ILE A 124 -9.60 -7.62 15.12
N MET A 125 -9.05 -6.48 14.66
CA MET A 125 -7.95 -6.48 13.68
C MET A 125 -6.65 -6.97 14.30
N LEU A 126 -6.35 -6.60 15.54
CA LEU A 126 -5.17 -7.08 16.26
C LEU A 126 -5.20 -8.60 16.50
N GLU A 127 -6.37 -9.19 16.72
CA GLU A 127 -6.51 -10.64 16.81
C GLU A 127 -6.08 -11.34 15.50
N GLU A 128 -6.43 -10.82 14.32
CA GLU A 128 -6.01 -11.40 13.05
C GLU A 128 -4.52 -11.21 12.79
N VAL A 129 -3.96 -10.06 13.16
CA VAL A 129 -2.51 -9.83 13.13
C VAL A 129 -1.78 -10.82 14.05
N ALA A 130 -2.32 -11.08 15.23
CA ALA A 130 -1.77 -12.06 16.16
C ALA A 130 -1.83 -13.49 15.58
N LYS A 131 -2.90 -13.87 14.89
CA LYS A 131 -2.97 -15.16 14.19
C LYS A 131 -1.90 -15.31 13.12
N LEU A 132 -1.66 -14.26 12.31
CA LEU A 132 -0.58 -14.26 11.34
C LEU A 132 0.77 -14.47 12.02
N ARG A 133 1.04 -13.73 13.09
CA ARG A 133 2.26 -13.80 13.90
C ARG A 133 2.47 -15.17 14.55
N ASN A 134 1.39 -15.80 15.03
CA ASN A 134 1.41 -17.12 15.62
C ASN A 134 1.42 -18.28 14.60
N GLY A 135 1.32 -17.97 13.30
CA GLY A 135 1.24 -18.98 12.26
C GLY A 135 -0.08 -19.74 12.23
N GLU A 136 -1.17 -19.12 12.69
CA GLU A 136 -2.52 -19.72 12.70
C GLU A 136 -3.19 -19.65 11.32
N PHE A 137 -2.46 -20.09 10.30
CA PHE A 137 -2.91 -20.26 8.92
C PHE A 137 -2.30 -21.54 8.35
N ASP A 138 -2.96 -22.16 7.39
CA ASP A 138 -2.46 -23.39 6.79
C ASP A 138 -1.54 -23.13 5.57
N GLU A 139 -0.79 -24.16 5.18
CA GLU A 139 0.09 -24.07 4.02
C GLU A 139 -0.69 -23.98 2.70
N ALA A 140 -1.93 -24.48 2.68
CA ALA A 140 -2.78 -24.38 1.50
C ALA A 140 -3.18 -22.92 1.24
N LEU A 141 -3.41 -22.12 2.29
CA LEU A 141 -3.63 -20.68 2.15
C LEU A 141 -2.39 -19.98 1.57
N LEU A 142 -1.20 -20.30 2.06
CA LEU A 142 0.04 -19.75 1.53
C LEU A 142 0.25 -20.12 0.06
N ALA A 143 0.06 -21.38 -0.30
CA ALA A 143 0.15 -21.84 -1.68
C ALA A 143 -0.89 -21.16 -2.60
N GLY A 144 -2.10 -20.99 -2.12
CA GLY A 144 -3.17 -20.26 -2.81
C GLY A 144 -2.82 -18.79 -3.03
N THR A 145 -2.25 -18.14 -2.00
CA THR A 145 -1.77 -16.75 -2.08
C THR A 145 -0.73 -16.58 -3.16
N VAL A 146 0.31 -17.42 -3.20
CA VAL A 146 1.35 -17.36 -4.24
C VAL A 146 0.77 -17.58 -5.63
N ASN A 147 -0.19 -18.50 -5.79
CA ASN A 147 -0.86 -18.72 -7.08
C ASN A 147 -1.69 -17.51 -7.52
N ASN A 148 -2.35 -16.82 -6.59
CA ASN A 148 -3.09 -15.59 -6.89
C ASN A 148 -2.14 -14.47 -7.33
N LEU A 149 -1.02 -14.27 -6.64
CA LEU A 149 0.01 -13.29 -7.04
C LEU A 149 0.54 -13.57 -8.47
N ARG A 150 0.75 -14.85 -8.82
CA ARG A 150 1.13 -15.25 -10.19
C ARG A 150 0.05 -14.91 -11.21
N LEU A 151 -1.20 -15.19 -10.89
CA LEU A 151 -2.32 -14.89 -11.78
C LEU A 151 -2.48 -13.39 -11.99
N GLU A 152 -2.35 -12.59 -10.95
CA GLU A 152 -2.41 -11.13 -11.02
C GLU A 152 -1.26 -10.56 -11.85
N GLN A 153 -0.04 -11.05 -11.66
CA GLN A 153 1.10 -10.64 -12.48
C GLN A 153 0.88 -11.01 -13.95
N MET A 154 0.41 -12.23 -14.25
CA MET A 154 0.12 -12.63 -15.63
C MET A 154 -0.91 -11.70 -16.29
N LYS A 155 -1.99 -11.37 -15.58
CA LYS A 155 -3.01 -10.44 -16.07
C LYS A 155 -2.46 -9.02 -16.26
N SER A 156 -1.64 -8.54 -15.32
CA SER A 156 -1.03 -7.20 -15.42
C SER A 156 -0.12 -7.08 -16.64
N LEU A 157 0.59 -8.16 -17.00
CA LEU A 157 1.47 -8.20 -18.17
C LEU A 157 0.73 -8.17 -19.52
N GLU A 158 -0.59 -8.36 -19.55
CA GLU A 158 -1.40 -8.17 -20.76
C GLU A 158 -1.53 -6.69 -21.13
N SER A 159 -1.42 -5.79 -20.15
CA SER A 159 -1.53 -4.34 -20.35
C SER A 159 -0.17 -3.70 -20.64
N ASN A 160 -0.08 -2.92 -21.73
CA ASN A 160 1.11 -2.12 -22.03
C ASN A 160 1.38 -1.05 -20.95
N ALA A 161 0.33 -0.45 -20.38
CA ALA A 161 0.44 0.53 -19.31
C ALA A 161 1.05 -0.12 -18.06
N SER A 162 0.52 -1.26 -17.62
CA SER A 162 1.04 -1.97 -16.45
C SER A 162 2.51 -2.40 -16.64
N ARG A 163 2.89 -2.83 -17.85
CA ARG A 163 4.30 -3.12 -18.16
C ARG A 163 5.19 -1.89 -18.06
N ALA A 164 4.72 -0.73 -18.52
CA ALA A 164 5.45 0.53 -18.39
C ALA A 164 5.57 0.94 -16.92
N ASP A 165 4.48 0.81 -16.14
CA ASP A 165 4.47 1.12 -14.71
C ASP A 165 5.46 0.25 -13.91
N MET A 166 5.66 -1.01 -14.28
CA MET A 166 6.67 -1.86 -13.65
C MET A 166 8.09 -1.27 -13.78
N PHE A 167 8.46 -0.76 -14.97
CA PHE A 167 9.76 -0.09 -15.15
C PHE A 167 9.86 1.19 -14.34
N VAL A 168 8.79 1.98 -14.32
CA VAL A 168 8.75 3.24 -13.56
C VAL A 168 8.86 2.95 -12.06
N ASN A 169 8.13 1.97 -11.55
CA ASN A 169 8.14 1.59 -10.14
C ASN A 169 9.50 1.02 -9.72
N SER A 170 10.11 0.17 -10.55
CA SER A 170 11.47 -0.34 -10.32
C SER A 170 12.47 0.81 -10.21
N PHE A 171 12.39 1.81 -11.10
CA PHE A 171 13.24 2.99 -11.05
C PHE A 171 13.00 3.85 -9.79
N ILE A 172 11.74 4.11 -9.45
CA ILE A 172 11.37 4.91 -8.26
C ILE A 172 11.84 4.23 -6.98
N ASN A 173 11.67 2.91 -6.89
CA ASN A 173 12.02 2.12 -5.72
C ASN A 173 13.51 1.80 -5.63
N GLY A 174 14.29 2.10 -6.65
CA GLY A 174 15.71 1.78 -6.71
C GLY A 174 16.00 0.28 -6.79
N THR A 175 15.02 -0.53 -7.24
CA THR A 175 15.18 -1.97 -7.43
C THR A 175 15.82 -2.26 -8.78
N GLU A 176 16.72 -3.24 -8.82
CA GLU A 176 17.31 -3.67 -10.08
C GLU A 176 16.29 -4.46 -10.91
N TRP A 177 16.16 -4.14 -12.20
CA TRP A 177 15.20 -4.82 -13.09
C TRP A 177 15.33 -6.35 -13.08
N LYS A 178 16.57 -6.87 -12.98
CA LYS A 178 16.82 -8.31 -12.86
C LYS A 178 16.20 -8.96 -11.60
N ASP A 179 16.07 -8.18 -10.51
CA ASP A 179 15.46 -8.63 -9.26
C ASP A 179 13.94 -8.51 -9.33
N GLU A 180 13.43 -7.47 -9.99
CA GLU A 180 12.00 -7.28 -10.25
C GLU A 180 11.42 -8.44 -11.06
N VAL A 181 12.10 -8.86 -12.14
CA VAL A 181 11.67 -10.01 -12.95
C VAL A 181 11.64 -11.31 -12.16
N LYS A 182 12.48 -11.46 -11.12
CA LYS A 182 12.56 -12.65 -10.26
C LYS A 182 11.74 -12.53 -8.98
N ALA A 183 11.09 -11.39 -8.73
CA ALA A 183 10.39 -11.14 -7.47
C ALA A 183 9.35 -12.23 -7.17
N LEU A 184 8.54 -12.60 -8.15
CA LEU A 184 7.53 -13.64 -7.98
C LEU A 184 8.13 -15.04 -7.72
N ASP A 185 9.25 -15.38 -8.35
CA ASP A 185 9.96 -16.63 -8.07
C ASP A 185 10.50 -16.64 -6.65
N LYS A 186 11.03 -15.51 -6.15
CA LYS A 186 11.47 -15.35 -4.77
C LYS A 186 10.29 -15.45 -3.81
N MET A 187 9.16 -14.76 -4.09
CA MET A 187 7.94 -14.85 -3.29
C MET A 187 7.40 -16.28 -3.19
N SER A 188 7.54 -17.07 -4.25
CA SER A 188 7.11 -18.47 -4.25
C SER A 188 7.96 -19.40 -3.38
N GLN A 189 9.09 -18.94 -2.91
CA GLN A 189 9.97 -19.65 -1.99
C GLN A 189 9.79 -19.23 -0.53
N VAL A 190 8.96 -18.19 -0.28
CA VAL A 190 8.66 -17.74 1.08
C VAL A 190 7.91 -18.83 1.81
N THR A 191 8.44 -19.24 2.95
CA THR A 191 7.86 -20.27 3.80
C THR A 191 6.95 -19.67 4.86
N LYS A 192 6.11 -20.50 5.45
CA LYS A 192 5.31 -20.13 6.62
C LYS A 192 6.18 -19.60 7.77
N GLU A 193 7.35 -20.21 8.00
CA GLU A 193 8.30 -19.78 9.01
C GLU A 193 8.90 -18.40 8.73
N ASP A 194 9.14 -18.06 7.47
CA ASP A 194 9.63 -16.74 7.10
C ASP A 194 8.58 -15.67 7.40
N ILE A 195 7.31 -15.95 7.11
CA ILE A 195 6.18 -15.06 7.44
C ILE A 195 6.07 -14.87 8.96
N ILE A 196 6.13 -15.94 9.75
CA ILE A 196 6.06 -15.88 11.21
C ILE A 196 7.19 -15.00 11.76
N LYS A 197 8.44 -15.28 11.39
CA LYS A 197 9.60 -14.51 11.83
C LYS A 197 9.50 -13.03 11.43
N TRP A 198 9.04 -12.76 10.23
CA TRP A 198 8.82 -11.41 9.76
C TRP A 198 7.73 -10.70 10.58
N ALA A 199 6.58 -11.37 10.80
CA ALA A 199 5.49 -10.84 11.58
C ALA A 199 5.85 -10.61 13.06
N GLU A 200 6.60 -11.53 13.69
CA GLU A 200 7.12 -11.34 15.05
C GLU A 200 8.06 -10.12 15.15
N LYS A 201 8.82 -9.86 14.12
CA LYS A 201 9.75 -8.72 14.07
C LYS A 201 9.06 -7.38 13.85
N TYR A 202 8.07 -7.32 12.96
CA TYR A 202 7.49 -6.07 12.47
C TYR A 202 6.05 -5.82 12.93
N LEU A 203 5.23 -6.84 13.11
CA LEU A 203 3.81 -6.70 13.47
C LEU A 203 3.59 -6.88 14.98
N ARG A 204 4.36 -6.19 15.79
CA ARG A 204 4.28 -6.26 17.24
C ARG A 204 3.17 -5.35 17.79
N ASP A 205 2.67 -5.68 18.98
CA ASP A 205 1.62 -4.95 19.67
C ASP A 205 2.09 -3.58 20.22
N ASP A 206 3.40 -3.35 20.24
CA ASP A 206 4.04 -2.11 20.71
C ASP A 206 4.67 -1.28 19.56
N ASN A 207 4.48 -1.65 18.29
CA ASN A 207 5.19 -1.08 17.15
C ASN A 207 4.25 -0.69 16.01
N TYR A 208 3.12 -0.06 16.30
CA TYR A 208 2.19 0.40 15.26
C TYR A 208 1.66 1.79 15.53
N ALA A 209 1.17 2.42 14.45
CA ALA A 209 0.38 3.64 14.56
C ALA A 209 -1.09 3.33 14.23
N ILE A 210 -2.01 3.99 14.90
CA ILE A 210 -3.44 3.90 14.60
C ILE A 210 -4.07 5.29 14.53
N ILE A 211 -4.88 5.49 13.51
CA ILE A 211 -5.73 6.66 13.35
C ILE A 211 -7.18 6.22 13.53
N TYR A 212 -7.86 6.85 14.47
CA TYR A 212 -9.30 6.75 14.63
C TYR A 212 -9.96 7.92 13.91
N LYS A 213 -10.58 7.66 12.76
CA LYS A 213 -11.42 8.66 12.09
C LYS A 213 -12.80 8.60 12.71
N ARG A 214 -13.12 9.60 13.52
CA ARG A 214 -14.41 9.73 14.19
C ARG A 214 -15.35 10.66 13.42
N GLN A 215 -16.64 10.35 13.45
CA GLN A 215 -17.63 11.22 12.85
C GLN A 215 -17.85 12.46 13.73
N GLY A 216 -17.75 13.63 13.13
CA GLY A 216 -17.94 14.91 13.84
C GLY A 216 -17.33 16.07 13.07
N GLU A 217 -17.55 17.26 13.62
CA GLU A 217 -16.99 18.50 13.06
C GLU A 217 -15.60 18.75 13.67
N ASP A 218 -14.59 18.93 12.81
CA ASP A 218 -13.29 19.42 13.27
C ASP A 218 -13.37 20.93 13.52
N LYS A 219 -13.33 21.32 14.79
CA LYS A 219 -13.36 22.72 15.20
C LYS A 219 -12.03 23.45 15.01
N ASN A 220 -10.96 22.74 14.68
CA ASN A 220 -9.60 23.27 14.54
C ASN A 220 -9.17 23.46 13.08
N VAL A 221 -10.12 23.42 12.14
CA VAL A 221 -9.81 23.60 10.72
C VAL A 221 -9.28 25.01 10.46
N ILE A 222 -8.06 25.10 10.01
CA ILE A 222 -7.46 26.36 9.54
C ILE A 222 -8.12 26.70 8.19
N LYS A 223 -8.95 27.73 8.17
CA LYS A 223 -9.53 28.25 6.93
C LYS A 223 -8.44 28.97 6.13
N VAL A 224 -7.98 28.33 5.09
CA VAL A 224 -7.07 28.97 4.11
C VAL A 224 -7.92 29.78 3.13
N THR A 225 -7.50 31.04 2.89
CA THR A 225 -8.14 31.87 1.86
C THR A 225 -7.96 31.21 0.51
N ALA A 226 -9.06 30.89 -0.16
CA ALA A 226 -9.02 30.29 -1.49
C ALA A 226 -8.26 31.23 -2.46
N PRO A 227 -7.32 30.71 -3.27
CA PRO A 227 -6.65 31.50 -4.27
C PRO A 227 -7.66 32.01 -5.30
N LYS A 228 -7.43 33.25 -5.82
CA LYS A 228 -8.23 33.74 -6.92
C LYS A 228 -8.04 32.84 -8.14
N ILE A 229 -9.10 32.20 -8.57
CA ILE A 229 -9.10 31.40 -9.79
C ILE A 229 -9.10 32.39 -10.97
N THR A 230 -8.09 32.34 -11.81
CA THR A 230 -8.08 33.09 -13.07
C THR A 230 -9.13 32.46 -13.99
N PRO A 231 -10.15 33.23 -14.43
CA PRO A 231 -11.17 32.66 -15.31
C PRO A 231 -10.54 32.25 -16.64
N ILE A 232 -10.73 30.99 -17.01
CA ILE A 232 -10.33 30.49 -18.33
C ILE A 232 -11.30 31.08 -19.36
N LYS A 233 -10.78 31.85 -20.32
CA LYS A 233 -11.54 32.23 -21.48
C LYS A 233 -11.73 31.03 -22.40
N SER A 234 -12.82 30.31 -22.24
CA SER A 234 -13.19 29.23 -23.16
C SER A 234 -13.98 29.84 -24.31
N ASN A 235 -13.58 29.62 -25.55
CA ASN A 235 -14.41 29.90 -26.71
C ASN A 235 -15.32 28.69 -26.93
N ARG A 236 -16.55 28.78 -26.42
CA ARG A 236 -17.53 27.69 -26.50
C ARG A 236 -18.10 27.50 -27.92
N ASP A 237 -17.82 28.44 -28.81
CA ASP A 237 -18.31 28.42 -30.21
C ASP A 237 -17.29 27.77 -31.17
N MET A 238 -16.10 27.44 -30.70
CA MET A 238 -15.12 26.68 -31.48
C MET A 238 -15.37 25.18 -31.33
N GLN A 239 -15.72 24.55 -32.41
CA GLN A 239 -15.68 23.10 -32.58
C GLN A 239 -14.29 22.69 -33.09
N SER A 240 -13.74 21.57 -32.56
CA SER A 240 -12.55 21.01 -33.16
C SER A 240 -12.89 20.40 -34.52
N GLU A 241 -11.95 20.44 -35.47
CA GLU A 241 -12.09 19.78 -36.78
C GLU A 241 -12.29 18.25 -36.66
N PHE A 242 -12.23 17.70 -35.45
CA PHE A 242 -12.40 16.29 -35.13
C PHE A 242 -13.83 15.91 -34.76
N LEU A 243 -14.76 16.88 -34.68
CA LEU A 243 -16.20 16.72 -34.52
C LEU A 243 -16.90 17.17 -35.80
#